data_a3742a259a532b1caadca67b71628d21
#
_entry.id   a3742a259a532b1caadca67b71628d21
#
_cell.length_a   1.000
_cell.length_b   1.000
_cell.length_c   1.000
_cell.angle_alpha   90.00
_cell.angle_beta   90.00
_cell.angle_gamma   90.00
#
_symmetry.space_group_name_H-M   'P 1'
#
loop_
_entity.id
_entity.type
_entity.pdbx_description
1 polymer ?
#
loop_
_entity_poly.entity_id
_entity_poly.type
_entity_poly.pdbx_seq_one_letter_code
_entity_poly.pdbx_strand_id
1 'polypeptide(L)' 'MIDHADFSVVVKYRAPGQKSWRWEIYRAGRTSPIERSEAFFETMGEANRAGKAALRLLLSEYSE' A
#
# COMPACT_ATOMS: atom_id res chain seq x y z
N MET A 1 -18.34 3.98 9.76
CA MET A 1 -17.25 4.81 9.23
C MET A 1 -15.91 4.10 9.41
N ILE A 2 -15.08 4.09 8.38
CA ILE A 2 -13.76 3.46 8.43
C ILE A 2 -12.73 4.50 8.81
N ASP A 3 -11.93 4.20 9.82
CA ASP A 3 -10.86 5.09 10.27
C ASP A 3 -9.56 4.73 9.54
N HIS A 4 -8.73 5.74 9.28
CA HIS A 4 -7.40 5.52 8.71
C HIS A 4 -6.58 4.57 9.57
N ALA A 5 -6.80 4.55 10.88
CA ALA A 5 -6.08 3.68 11.79
C ALA A 5 -6.35 2.19 11.53
N ASP A 6 -7.43 1.88 10.81
CA ASP A 6 -7.75 0.50 10.48
C ASP A 6 -6.89 -0.05 9.33
N PHE A 7 -6.14 0.82 8.66
CA PHE A 7 -5.35 0.44 7.50
C PHE A 7 -3.92 0.90 7.66
N SER A 8 -3.00 0.16 7.06
CA SER A 8 -1.61 0.57 7.02
C SER A 8 -1.01 0.28 5.65
N VAL A 9 -0.10 1.15 5.23
CA VAL A 9 0.66 0.97 4.00
C VAL A 9 2.04 0.46 4.38
N VAL A 10 2.44 -0.64 3.77
CA VAL A 10 3.74 -1.25 3.99
C VAL A 10 4.47 -1.30 2.66
N VAL A 11 5.74 -0.93 2.68
CA VAL A 11 6.58 -0.96 1.49
C VAL A 11 7.52 -2.14 1.62
N LYS A 12 7.59 -2.96 0.58
CA LYS A 12 8.40 -4.17 0.61
C LYS A 12 9.43 -4.16 -0.50
N TYR A 13 10.60 -4.66 -0.18
CA TYR A 13 11.70 -4.83 -1.11
C TYR A 13 11.66 -6.26 -1.64
N ARG A 14 11.69 -6.42 -2.95
CA ARG A 14 11.62 -7.75 -3.54
C ARG A 14 13.01 -8.36 -3.74
N ALA A 15 13.83 -7.66 -4.50
CA ALA A 15 15.16 -8.17 -4.86
C ALA A 15 15.96 -7.05 -5.48
N PRO A 16 17.29 -7.13 -5.52
CA PRO A 16 18.10 -6.11 -6.18
C PRO A 16 17.67 -5.94 -7.64
N GLY A 17 17.63 -4.70 -8.10
CA GLY A 17 17.21 -4.37 -9.44
C GLY A 17 16.72 -2.95 -9.50
N GLN A 18 16.28 -2.53 -10.69
CA GLN A 18 15.85 -1.16 -10.89
C GLN A 18 14.51 -0.86 -10.24
N LYS A 19 13.59 -1.81 -10.35
CA LYS A 19 12.26 -1.61 -9.79
C LYS A 19 12.01 -2.75 -8.82
N SER A 20 12.41 -2.54 -7.58
CA SER A 20 12.42 -3.59 -6.56
C SER A 20 11.44 -3.35 -5.43
N TRP A 21 10.80 -2.20 -5.39
CA TRP A 21 9.93 -1.81 -4.29
C TRP A 21 8.47 -1.89 -4.70
N ARG A 22 7.63 -2.37 -3.76
CA ARG A 22 6.19 -2.36 -3.97
C ARG A 22 5.51 -1.96 -2.67
N TRP A 23 4.24 -1.54 -2.76
CA TRP A 23 3.45 -1.25 -1.58
C TRP A 23 2.39 -2.33 -1.40
N GLU A 24 2.00 -2.50 -0.14
CA GLU A 24 0.90 -3.37 0.25
C GLU A 24 0.07 -2.65 1.29
N ILE A 25 -1.24 -2.85 1.26
CA ILE A 25 -2.16 -2.27 2.22
C ILE A 25 -2.73 -3.40 3.07
N TYR A 26 -2.59 -3.24 4.38
CA TYR A 26 -3.11 -4.20 5.34
C TYR A 26 -4.25 -3.56 6.12
N ARG A 27 -5.22 -4.37 6.49
CA ARG A 27 -6.26 -3.96 7.42
C ARG A 27 -5.96 -4.55 8.78
N ALA A 28 -6.32 -3.81 9.84
CA ALA A 28 -6.09 -4.27 11.21
C ALA A 28 -6.72 -5.65 11.41
N GLY A 29 -5.98 -6.52 12.06
CA GLY A 29 -6.44 -7.88 12.32
C GLY A 29 -6.25 -8.87 11.19
N ARG A 30 -5.73 -8.43 10.05
CA ARG A 30 -5.48 -9.31 8.93
C ARG A 30 -3.99 -9.58 8.79
N THR A 31 -3.64 -10.81 8.39
CA THR A 31 -2.24 -11.20 8.18
C THR A 31 -1.83 -11.15 6.72
N SER A 32 -2.79 -11.02 5.82
CA SER A 32 -2.52 -10.90 4.40
C SER A 32 -2.93 -9.52 3.92
N PRO A 33 -2.22 -8.97 2.92
CA PRO A 33 -2.62 -7.66 2.40
C PRO A 33 -3.97 -7.73 1.70
N ILE A 34 -4.75 -6.68 1.85
CA ILE A 34 -6.02 -6.58 1.15
C ILE A 34 -5.84 -6.03 -0.24
N GLU A 35 -4.72 -5.35 -0.47
CA GLU A 35 -4.39 -4.79 -1.77
C GLU A 35 -2.89 -4.61 -1.87
N ARG A 36 -2.35 -4.70 -3.08
CA ARG A 36 -0.92 -4.48 -3.30
C ARG A 36 -0.73 -3.92 -4.71
N SER A 37 0.42 -3.28 -4.93
CA SER A 37 0.72 -2.70 -6.22
C SER A 37 0.98 -3.78 -7.25
N GLU A 38 0.50 -3.55 -8.46
CA GLU A 38 0.86 -4.40 -9.60
C GLU A 38 2.21 -4.00 -10.15
N ALA A 39 2.54 -2.72 -10.03
CA ALA A 39 3.80 -2.18 -10.51
C ALA A 39 4.83 -2.20 -9.38
N PHE A 40 6.10 -2.21 -9.77
CA PHE A 40 7.21 -2.05 -8.86
C PHE A 40 7.84 -0.69 -9.07
N PHE A 41 8.47 -0.16 -8.05
CA PHE A 41 9.00 1.19 -8.05
C PHE A 41 10.51 1.17 -7.80
N GLU A 42 11.18 2.21 -8.26
CA GLU A 42 12.63 2.28 -8.16
C GLU A 42 13.09 2.60 -6.73
N THR A 43 12.30 3.36 -5.99
CA THR A 43 12.66 3.74 -4.63
C THR A 43 11.54 3.43 -3.66
N MET A 44 11.94 3.30 -2.39
CA MET A 44 10.98 3.11 -1.30
C MET A 44 10.02 4.30 -1.21
N GLY A 45 10.54 5.52 -1.41
CA GLY A 45 9.70 6.71 -1.33
C GLY A 45 8.62 6.74 -2.39
N GLU A 46 8.96 6.33 -3.61
CA GLU A 46 7.96 6.27 -4.68
C GLU A 46 6.88 5.24 -4.37
N ALA A 47 7.29 4.06 -3.90
CA ALA A 47 6.33 3.02 -3.54
C ALA A 47 5.43 3.49 -2.41
N ASN A 48 6.00 4.17 -1.42
CA ASN A 48 5.24 4.67 -0.29
C ASN A 48 4.20 5.71 -0.72
N ARG A 49 4.60 6.64 -1.58
CA ARG A 49 3.67 7.66 -2.09
C ARG A 49 2.54 7.03 -2.89
N ALA A 50 2.88 6.07 -3.74
CA ALA A 50 1.87 5.38 -4.54
C ALA A 50 0.93 4.57 -3.65
N GLY A 51 1.47 3.94 -2.60
CA GLY A 51 0.64 3.20 -1.66
C GLY A 51 -0.33 4.08 -0.90
N LYS A 52 0.14 5.26 -0.48
CA LYS A 52 -0.74 6.21 0.22
C LYS A 52 -1.83 6.74 -0.70
N ALA A 53 -1.51 6.97 -1.97
CA ALA A 53 -2.52 7.39 -2.93
C ALA A 53 -3.55 6.29 -3.14
N ALA A 54 -3.10 5.04 -3.23
CA ALA A 54 -3.99 3.89 -3.36
C ALA A 54 -4.89 3.75 -2.14
N LEU A 55 -4.34 3.98 -0.95
CA LEU A 55 -5.13 3.92 0.28
C LEU A 55 -6.21 5.00 0.29
N ARG A 56 -5.89 6.19 -0.18
CA ARG A 56 -6.89 7.27 -0.27
C ARG A 56 -8.05 6.89 -1.15
N LEU A 57 -7.76 6.26 -2.30
CA LEU A 57 -8.81 5.80 -3.19
C LEU A 57 -9.64 4.69 -2.55
N LEU A 58 -8.98 3.78 -1.87
CA LEU A 58 -9.67 2.70 -1.18
C LEU A 58 -10.62 3.25 -0.12
N LEU A 59 -10.13 4.18 0.68
CA LEU A 59 -10.95 4.77 1.75
C LEU A 59 -12.13 5.57 1.21
N SER A 60 -11.95 6.21 0.05
CA SER A 60 -13.06 6.96 -0.54
C SER A 60 -14.19 6.04 -0.98
N GLU A 61 -13.89 4.81 -1.32
CA GLU A 61 -14.92 3.84 -1.66
C GLU A 61 -15.71 3.39 -0.44
N TYR A 62 -15.10 3.44 0.73
CA TYR A 62 -15.75 3.06 1.97
C TYR A 62 -16.45 4.21 2.68
N SER A 63 -16.18 5.44 2.28
CA SER A 63 -16.68 6.58 3.02
C SER A 63 -17.96 7.17 2.49
N GLU A 64 -18.72 6.44 1.77
CA GLU A 64 -20.00 6.95 1.26
C GLU A 64 -21.05 7.16 2.33
#